data_415d9c9dcd373b769e9e9ee6f5eddb92
#
_entry.id   415d9c9dcd373b769e9e9ee6f5eddb92
#
_cell.length_a   1.000
_cell.length_b   1.000
_cell.length_c   1.000
_cell.angle_alpha   90.00
_cell.angle_beta   90.00
_cell.angle_gamma   90.00
#
_symmetry.space_group_name_H-M   'P 1'
#
loop_
_entity.id
_entity.type
_entity.pdbx_description
1 polymer ?
#
loop_
_entity_poly.entity_id
_entity_poly.type
_entity_poly.pdbx_seq_one_letter_code
_entity_poly.pdbx_strand_id
1 'polypeptide(L)'
;AVQPVKQLLLHLWGISGSFLSRLKFRQAITVNGAPVTVRFVPCPGDVLAADISDLPGEHPHIRPVDFPLDILYEDEDLLLINKPAGIAVHPAALTEETATIAGAAAHYLHSESFHAVNRLDRGTTGVMAVAKTGFIHARCMAMLHTDDFRREYRDVCEGIPSPAEGDIDLPIGRAESSL
;
A
#
# COMPACT_ATOMS: atom_id res chain seq x y z
N ALA A 1 -9.54 -24.15 -21.22
CA ALA A 1 -8.29 -24.90 -21.26
C ALA A 1 -7.78 -25.04 -19.83
N VAL A 2 -7.36 -26.24 -19.43
CA VAL A 2 -6.80 -26.51 -18.11
C VAL A 2 -5.41 -25.86 -18.07
N GLN A 3 -5.19 -24.95 -17.10
CA GLN A 3 -3.96 -24.15 -17.02
C GLN A 3 -3.20 -24.48 -15.73
N PRO A 4 -1.86 -24.46 -15.75
CA PRO A 4 -1.07 -24.62 -14.53
C PRO A 4 -1.32 -23.48 -13.52
N VAL A 5 -1.17 -23.77 -12.24
CA VAL A 5 -1.29 -22.79 -11.14
C VAL A 5 -0.52 -21.50 -11.42
N LYS A 6 0.67 -21.58 -12.01
CA LYS A 6 1.44 -20.40 -12.42
C LYS A 6 0.63 -19.42 -13.28
N GLN A 7 -0.07 -19.95 -14.29
CA GLN A 7 -0.83 -19.11 -15.22
C GLN A 7 -2.09 -18.53 -14.55
N LEU A 8 -2.76 -19.33 -13.72
CA LEU A 8 -3.91 -18.88 -12.95
C LEU A 8 -3.54 -17.71 -12.02
N LEU A 9 -2.44 -17.84 -11.27
CA LEU A 9 -1.99 -16.80 -10.35
C LEU A 9 -1.53 -15.54 -11.07
N LEU A 10 -0.77 -15.66 -12.16
CA LEU A 10 -0.26 -14.50 -12.90
C LEU A 10 -1.35 -13.78 -13.69
N HIS A 11 -2.19 -14.51 -14.40
CA HIS A 11 -3.14 -13.90 -15.36
C HIS A 11 -4.53 -13.70 -14.81
N LEU A 12 -5.03 -14.60 -13.95
CA LEU A 12 -6.36 -14.48 -13.39
C LEU A 12 -6.37 -13.63 -12.10
N TRP A 13 -5.36 -13.83 -11.22
CA TRP A 13 -5.26 -13.11 -9.96
C TRP A 13 -4.35 -11.89 -10.03
N GLY A 14 -3.63 -11.68 -11.13
CA GLY A 14 -2.75 -10.53 -11.32
C GLY A 14 -1.55 -10.49 -10.36
N ILE A 15 -1.12 -11.66 -9.86
CA ILE A 15 0.05 -11.77 -8.98
C ILE A 15 1.32 -11.45 -9.77
N SER A 16 2.17 -10.55 -9.24
CA SER A 16 3.45 -10.24 -9.87
C SER A 16 4.42 -11.43 -9.82
N GLY A 17 5.39 -11.48 -10.75
CA GLY A 17 6.39 -12.54 -10.77
C GLY A 17 7.25 -12.60 -9.51
N SER A 18 7.56 -11.44 -8.90
CA SER A 18 8.28 -11.34 -7.63
C SER A 18 7.46 -11.90 -6.47
N PHE A 19 6.17 -11.55 -6.39
CA PHE A 19 5.28 -12.08 -5.38
C PHE A 19 5.06 -13.59 -5.53
N LEU A 20 4.90 -14.08 -6.76
CA LEU A 20 4.82 -15.51 -7.04
C LEU A 20 6.08 -16.27 -6.57
N SER A 21 7.26 -15.66 -6.71
CA SER A 21 8.52 -16.25 -6.21
C SER A 21 8.52 -16.37 -4.69
N ARG A 22 7.99 -15.35 -3.97
CA ARG A 22 7.79 -15.39 -2.51
C ARG A 22 6.83 -16.52 -2.10
N LEU A 23 5.67 -16.61 -2.75
CA LEU A 23 4.69 -17.67 -2.49
C LEU A 23 5.29 -19.07 -2.66
N LYS A 24 6.09 -19.27 -3.71
CA LYS A 24 6.79 -20.53 -3.96
C LYS A 24 7.77 -20.87 -2.84
N PHE A 25 8.59 -19.90 -2.43
CA PHE A 25 9.59 -20.11 -1.38
C PHE A 25 8.93 -20.48 -0.05
N ARG A 26 7.79 -19.88 0.27
CA ARG A 26 7.01 -20.14 1.49
C ARG A 26 6.16 -21.40 1.42
N GLN A 27 6.07 -22.06 0.27
CA GLN A 27 5.09 -23.13 0.01
C GLN A 27 3.65 -22.71 0.31
N ALA A 28 3.35 -21.44 0.07
CA ALA A 28 2.11 -20.76 0.42
C ALA A 28 1.00 -20.94 -0.62
N ILE A 29 1.14 -21.90 -1.54
CA ILE A 29 0.16 -22.22 -2.58
C ILE A 29 -0.39 -23.62 -2.32
N THR A 30 -1.70 -23.71 -2.18
CA THR A 30 -2.37 -25.00 -1.90
C THR A 30 -3.49 -25.27 -2.90
N VAL A 31 -3.75 -26.55 -3.13
CA VAL A 31 -4.97 -27.02 -3.81
C VAL A 31 -5.64 -28.01 -2.89
N ASN A 32 -6.92 -27.77 -2.60
CA ASN A 32 -7.72 -28.55 -1.63
C ASN A 32 -7.01 -28.68 -0.26
N GLY A 33 -6.31 -27.61 0.17
CA GLY A 33 -5.58 -27.57 1.43
C GLY A 33 -4.19 -28.23 1.39
N ALA A 34 -3.81 -28.92 0.31
CA ALA A 34 -2.50 -29.54 0.18
C ALA A 34 -1.52 -28.64 -0.59
N PRO A 35 -0.26 -28.44 -0.12
CA PRO A 35 0.74 -27.64 -0.82
C PRO A 35 1.04 -28.21 -2.21
N VAL A 36 1.09 -27.31 -3.21
CA VAL A 36 1.36 -27.68 -4.59
C VAL A 36 2.45 -26.80 -5.21
N THR A 37 3.09 -27.33 -6.26
CA THR A 37 4.01 -26.51 -7.06
C THR A 37 3.25 -25.68 -8.09
N VAL A 38 3.88 -24.62 -8.59
CA VAL A 38 3.30 -23.75 -9.64
C VAL A 38 3.09 -24.48 -10.98
N ARG A 39 3.64 -25.68 -11.14
CA ARG A 39 3.44 -26.55 -12.32
C ARG A 39 2.21 -27.44 -12.20
N PHE A 40 1.65 -27.55 -11.01
CA PHE A 40 0.44 -28.32 -10.78
C PHE A 40 -0.69 -27.80 -11.65
N VAL A 41 -1.49 -28.69 -12.17
CA VAL A 41 -2.63 -28.38 -13.04
C VAL A 41 -3.90 -28.81 -12.30
N PRO A 42 -4.66 -27.87 -11.72
CA PRO A 42 -5.88 -28.21 -11.00
C PRO A 42 -6.99 -28.67 -11.95
N CYS A 43 -7.84 -29.53 -11.44
CA CYS A 43 -9.06 -29.97 -12.11
C CYS A 43 -10.24 -29.03 -11.84
N PRO A 44 -11.27 -29.04 -12.70
CA PRO A 44 -12.52 -28.35 -12.37
C PRO A 44 -13.11 -28.86 -11.05
N GLY A 45 -13.42 -27.92 -10.15
CA GLY A 45 -13.91 -28.23 -8.78
C GLY A 45 -12.83 -28.16 -7.71
N ASP A 46 -11.54 -28.12 -8.07
CA ASP A 46 -10.49 -27.92 -7.08
C ASP A 46 -10.48 -26.49 -6.55
N VAL A 47 -10.18 -26.34 -5.26
CA VAL A 47 -10.03 -25.06 -4.56
C VAL A 47 -8.54 -24.69 -4.52
N LEU A 48 -8.15 -23.70 -5.33
CA LEU A 48 -6.83 -23.10 -5.30
C LEU A 48 -6.80 -21.98 -4.25
N ALA A 49 -5.83 -22.02 -3.35
CA ALA A 49 -5.60 -20.97 -2.36
C ALA A 49 -4.12 -20.55 -2.35
N ALA A 50 -3.89 -19.26 -2.03
CA ALA A 50 -2.56 -18.71 -1.80
C ALA A 50 -2.59 -17.83 -0.55
N ASP A 51 -1.65 -18.02 0.36
CA ASP A 51 -1.47 -17.17 1.53
C ASP A 51 -0.75 -15.89 1.14
N ILE A 52 -1.49 -14.78 1.09
CA ILE A 52 -1.01 -13.44 0.70
C ILE A 52 -0.53 -12.60 1.90
N SER A 53 -0.49 -13.17 3.09
CA SER A 53 -0.01 -12.46 4.28
C SER A 53 1.46 -12.03 4.15
N ASP A 54 1.81 -10.93 4.81
CA ASP A 54 3.19 -10.46 4.88
C ASP A 54 4.03 -11.32 5.84
N LEU A 55 5.33 -11.29 5.65
CA LEU A 55 6.27 -11.92 6.59
C LEU A 55 6.56 -10.99 7.76
N PRO A 56 6.67 -11.53 8.98
CA PRO A 56 7.18 -10.76 10.10
C PRO A 56 8.55 -10.16 9.78
N GLY A 57 8.76 -8.88 10.16
CA GLY A 57 10.03 -8.19 9.97
C GLY A 57 10.29 -7.61 8.59
N GLU A 58 9.31 -7.58 7.68
CA GLU A 58 9.48 -6.91 6.36
C GLU A 58 9.72 -5.39 6.52
N HIS A 59 9.28 -4.78 7.64
CA HIS A 59 9.48 -3.35 7.94
C HIS A 59 10.08 -3.12 9.34
N PRO A 60 11.33 -3.56 9.59
CA PRO A 60 11.92 -3.58 10.93
C PRO A 60 12.12 -2.18 11.56
N HIS A 61 11.95 -1.12 10.79
CA HIS A 61 12.12 0.27 11.25
C HIS A 61 10.82 0.90 11.77
N ILE A 62 9.69 0.23 11.62
CA ILE A 62 8.41 0.74 12.09
C ILE A 62 8.22 0.26 13.53
N ARG A 63 8.18 1.22 14.46
CA ARG A 63 7.85 0.95 15.87
C ARG A 63 6.38 1.22 16.08
N PRO A 64 5.59 0.24 16.56
CA PRO A 64 4.21 0.47 16.92
C PRO A 64 4.09 1.55 18.00
N VAL A 65 3.17 2.50 17.80
CA VAL A 65 2.93 3.61 18.71
C VAL A 65 1.43 3.76 18.91
N ASP A 66 1.00 3.85 20.16
CA ASP A 66 -0.38 4.15 20.51
C ASP A 66 -0.68 5.62 20.20
N PHE A 67 -1.16 5.87 19.00
CA PHE A 67 -1.59 7.16 18.50
C PHE A 67 -2.97 6.98 17.84
N PRO A 68 -3.97 7.81 18.18
CA PRO A 68 -5.33 7.66 17.66
C PRO A 68 -5.37 7.91 16.16
N LEU A 69 -5.95 6.99 15.42
CA LEU A 69 -6.24 7.12 13.99
C LEU A 69 -7.69 7.54 13.79
N ASP A 70 -7.91 8.57 12.97
CA ASP A 70 -9.24 8.94 12.48
C ASP A 70 -9.56 8.07 11.27
N ILE A 71 -10.28 6.96 11.50
CA ILE A 71 -10.58 5.94 10.49
C ILE A 71 -11.84 6.33 9.75
N LEU A 72 -11.73 6.49 8.42
CA LEU A 72 -12.83 6.82 7.52
C LEU A 72 -13.51 5.57 6.96
N TYR A 73 -12.73 4.53 6.72
CA TYR A 73 -13.20 3.25 6.18
C TYR A 73 -12.20 2.15 6.49
N GLU A 74 -12.71 0.95 6.72
CA GLU A 74 -11.91 -0.25 6.91
C GLU A 74 -12.65 -1.47 6.40
N ASP A 75 -11.93 -2.36 5.69
CA ASP A 75 -12.34 -3.70 5.33
C ASP A 75 -11.19 -4.70 5.52
N GLU A 76 -11.28 -5.89 4.92
CA GLU A 76 -10.24 -6.93 5.02
C GLU A 76 -8.93 -6.52 4.32
N ASP A 77 -8.99 -5.64 3.32
CA ASP A 77 -7.89 -5.30 2.42
C ASP A 77 -7.31 -3.90 2.67
N LEU A 78 -8.15 -2.94 3.06
CA LEU A 78 -7.82 -1.51 3.10
C LEU A 78 -8.18 -0.86 4.45
N LEU A 79 -7.39 0.12 4.82
CA LEU A 79 -7.65 1.08 5.88
C LEU A 79 -7.51 2.49 5.31
N LEU A 80 -8.61 3.27 5.29
CA LEU A 80 -8.61 4.67 4.91
C LEU A 80 -8.64 5.53 6.17
N ILE A 81 -7.70 6.46 6.29
CA ILE A 81 -7.57 7.34 7.44
C ILE A 81 -7.62 8.81 7.01
N ASN A 82 -8.13 9.65 7.88
CA ASN A 82 -8.00 11.10 7.78
C ASN A 82 -6.72 11.52 8.51
N LYS A 83 -5.64 11.67 7.79
CA LYS A 83 -4.35 12.05 8.37
C LYS A 83 -4.41 13.48 8.92
N PRO A 84 -4.10 13.73 10.18
CA PRO A 84 -3.97 15.09 10.70
C PRO A 84 -2.67 15.77 10.23
N ALA A 85 -2.62 17.10 10.32
CA ALA A 85 -1.38 17.86 10.15
C ALA A 85 -0.39 17.59 11.30
N GLY A 86 0.88 17.84 11.06
CA GLY A 86 1.93 17.78 12.07
C GLY A 86 2.58 16.41 12.28
N ILE A 87 1.98 15.32 11.76
CA ILE A 87 2.52 13.96 11.86
C ILE A 87 3.09 13.48 10.52
N ALA A 88 4.27 12.88 10.54
CA ALA A 88 4.88 12.26 9.36
C ALA A 88 4.26 10.89 9.06
N VAL A 89 4.28 10.48 7.78
CA VAL A 89 3.80 9.14 7.38
C VAL A 89 4.78 8.06 7.80
N HIS A 90 6.07 8.24 7.52
CA HIS A 90 7.14 7.28 7.85
C HIS A 90 8.15 7.90 8.80
N PRO A 91 8.84 7.07 9.60
CA PRO A 91 9.98 7.54 10.39
C PRO A 91 11.05 8.12 9.45
N ALA A 92 11.64 9.24 9.83
CA ALA A 92 12.81 9.78 9.15
C ALA A 92 14.08 9.37 9.89
N ALA A 93 15.13 8.99 9.15
CA ALA A 93 16.36 8.45 9.71
C ALA A 93 17.12 9.40 10.66
N LEU A 94 16.81 10.70 10.61
CA LEU A 94 17.51 11.75 11.35
C LEU A 94 16.63 12.49 12.38
N THR A 95 15.39 12.04 12.59
CA THR A 95 14.49 12.68 13.54
C THR A 95 14.12 11.72 14.68
N GLU A 96 14.14 12.22 15.90
CA GLU A 96 13.64 11.50 17.08
C GLU A 96 12.09 11.50 17.14
N GLU A 97 11.44 11.45 15.98
CA GLU A 97 9.98 11.40 15.95
C GLU A 97 9.47 10.13 16.61
N THR A 98 8.72 10.33 17.67
CA THR A 98 8.14 9.22 18.45
C THR A 98 6.87 8.66 17.82
N ALA A 99 6.12 9.47 17.06
CA ALA A 99 4.86 9.05 16.44
C ALA A 99 4.88 9.31 14.93
N THR A 100 4.46 8.29 14.17
CA THR A 100 4.22 8.37 12.72
C THR A 100 2.94 7.64 12.38
N ILE A 101 2.34 7.94 11.23
CA ILE A 101 1.17 7.18 10.75
C ILE A 101 1.51 5.70 10.59
N ALA A 102 2.72 5.37 10.12
CA ALA A 102 3.18 3.98 10.04
C ALA A 102 3.19 3.29 11.40
N GLY A 103 3.71 3.96 12.44
CA GLY A 103 3.72 3.42 13.80
C GLY A 103 2.32 3.27 14.39
N ALA A 104 1.44 4.25 14.15
CA ALA A 104 0.05 4.20 14.59
C ALA A 104 -0.74 3.07 13.90
N ALA A 105 -0.56 2.91 12.58
CA ALA A 105 -1.20 1.84 11.82
C ALA A 105 -0.66 0.46 12.24
N ALA A 106 0.65 0.33 12.47
CA ALA A 106 1.25 -0.91 12.96
C ALA A 106 0.70 -1.32 14.34
N HIS A 107 0.49 -0.35 15.23
CA HIS A 107 -0.14 -0.57 16.54
C HIS A 107 -1.60 -1.00 16.38
N TYR A 108 -2.38 -0.27 15.58
CA TYR A 108 -3.79 -0.52 15.35
C TYR A 108 -4.06 -1.89 14.69
N LEU A 109 -3.30 -2.21 13.65
CA LEU A 109 -3.45 -3.45 12.88
C LEU A 109 -2.76 -4.65 13.55
N HIS A 110 -2.06 -4.45 14.67
CA HIS A 110 -1.21 -5.48 15.31
C HIS A 110 -0.25 -6.14 14.32
N SER A 111 0.32 -5.35 13.42
CA SER A 111 1.17 -5.81 12.32
C SER A 111 2.46 -4.99 12.25
N GLU A 112 3.57 -5.64 11.96
CA GLU A 112 4.83 -4.96 11.68
C GLU A 112 4.90 -4.40 10.25
N SER A 113 3.95 -4.77 9.40
CA SER A 113 3.89 -4.33 8.01
C SER A 113 3.04 -3.07 7.85
N PHE A 114 3.50 -2.14 7.01
CA PHE A 114 2.79 -0.92 6.68
C PHE A 114 2.96 -0.58 5.19
N HIS A 115 1.86 -0.57 4.48
CA HIS A 115 1.83 -0.39 3.04
C HIS A 115 1.00 0.85 2.66
N ALA A 116 1.60 2.03 2.70
CA ALA A 116 0.95 3.25 2.26
C ALA A 116 0.72 3.26 0.74
N VAL A 117 -0.53 3.32 0.30
CA VAL A 117 -0.90 3.43 -1.11
C VAL A 117 -0.58 4.83 -1.64
N ASN A 118 -0.89 5.85 -0.86
CA ASN A 118 -0.50 7.24 -1.12
C ASN A 118 0.16 7.84 0.12
N ARG A 119 0.89 8.93 -0.08
CA ARG A 119 1.53 9.66 1.02
C ARG A 119 1.08 11.11 0.99
N LEU A 120 0.97 11.68 2.16
CA LEU A 120 0.77 13.11 2.38
C LEU A 120 1.97 13.66 3.17
N ASP A 121 2.35 14.88 2.89
CA ASP A 121 3.40 15.55 3.63
C ASP A 121 2.99 15.79 5.10
N ARG A 122 3.96 16.09 5.94
CA ARG A 122 3.73 16.29 7.38
C ARG A 122 2.65 17.34 7.66
N GLY A 123 2.70 18.47 6.95
CA GLY A 123 1.73 19.57 7.11
C GLY A 123 0.40 19.36 6.42
N THR A 124 0.31 18.37 5.50
CA THR A 124 -0.89 18.09 4.72
C THR A 124 -1.86 17.21 5.51
N THR A 125 -3.14 17.55 5.46
CA THR A 125 -4.23 16.77 6.03
C THR A 125 -5.01 16.05 4.94
N GLY A 126 -5.80 15.04 5.32
CA GLY A 126 -6.78 14.42 4.45
C GLY A 126 -6.63 12.92 4.26
N VAL A 127 -7.29 12.41 3.24
CA VAL A 127 -7.46 10.97 3.03
C VAL A 127 -6.15 10.29 2.64
N MET A 128 -5.78 9.28 3.39
CA MET A 128 -4.66 8.41 3.11
C MET A 128 -5.10 6.95 3.13
N ALA A 129 -4.70 6.20 2.12
CA ALA A 129 -5.00 4.78 2.01
C ALA A 129 -3.79 3.93 2.42
N VAL A 130 -4.06 2.93 3.25
CA VAL A 130 -3.11 1.92 3.70
C VAL A 130 -3.65 0.55 3.26
N ALA A 131 -2.87 -0.20 2.52
CA ALA A 131 -3.18 -1.58 2.22
C ALA A 131 -2.72 -2.48 3.37
N LYS A 132 -3.53 -3.47 3.74
CA LYS A 132 -3.24 -4.36 4.87
C LYS A 132 -2.22 -5.44 4.55
N THR A 133 -1.94 -5.68 3.26
CA THR A 133 -0.91 -6.62 2.79
C THR A 133 -0.12 -6.04 1.61
N GLY A 134 1.11 -6.53 1.41
CA GLY A 134 1.92 -6.15 0.25
C GLY A 134 1.29 -6.58 -1.09
N PHE A 135 0.45 -7.61 -1.10
CA PHE A 135 -0.30 -8.02 -2.29
C PHE A 135 -1.34 -6.96 -2.69
N ILE A 136 -2.17 -6.51 -1.74
CA ILE A 136 -3.16 -5.46 -1.98
C ILE A 136 -2.48 -4.13 -2.32
N HIS A 137 -1.38 -3.79 -1.64
CA HIS A 137 -0.58 -2.62 -1.98
C HIS A 137 -0.15 -2.62 -3.45
N ALA A 138 0.39 -3.75 -3.95
CA ALA A 138 0.81 -3.85 -5.34
C ALA A 138 -0.35 -3.65 -6.33
N ARG A 139 -1.56 -4.11 -5.98
CA ARG A 139 -2.77 -3.87 -6.79
C ARG A 139 -3.19 -2.41 -6.77
N CYS A 140 -3.22 -1.78 -5.61
CA CYS A 140 -3.51 -0.35 -5.48
C CYS A 140 -2.50 0.51 -6.24
N MET A 141 -1.20 0.18 -6.17
CA MET A 141 -0.15 0.89 -6.90
C MET A 141 -0.36 0.84 -8.43
N ALA A 142 -0.88 -0.26 -8.96
CA ALA A 142 -1.23 -0.36 -10.38
C ALA A 142 -2.38 0.59 -10.78
N MET A 143 -3.28 0.92 -9.83
CA MET A 143 -4.41 1.83 -10.07
C MET A 143 -4.00 3.31 -10.00
N LEU A 144 -2.88 3.66 -9.35
CA LEU A 144 -2.44 5.06 -9.19
C LEU A 144 -2.18 5.79 -10.53
N HIS A 145 -2.01 5.05 -11.60
CA HIS A 145 -1.75 5.57 -12.95
C HIS A 145 -2.97 5.45 -13.86
N THR A 146 -4.12 5.15 -13.31
CA THR A 146 -5.40 5.06 -14.03
C THR A 146 -6.36 6.14 -13.53
N ASP A 147 -7.46 6.34 -14.24
CA ASP A 147 -8.53 7.27 -13.83
C ASP A 147 -9.34 6.78 -12.61
N ASP A 148 -9.10 5.53 -12.18
CA ASP A 148 -9.78 4.95 -11.01
C ASP A 148 -9.25 5.50 -9.68
N PHE A 149 -8.08 6.12 -9.69
CA PHE A 149 -7.47 6.73 -8.50
C PHE A 149 -7.17 8.20 -8.74
N ARG A 150 -8.04 9.09 -8.25
CA ARG A 150 -7.87 10.54 -8.36
C ARG A 150 -7.40 11.14 -7.05
N ARG A 151 -6.54 12.15 -7.14
CA ARG A 151 -6.03 12.92 -6.01
C ARG A 151 -6.47 14.36 -6.16
N GLU A 152 -7.33 14.80 -5.23
CA GLU A 152 -7.82 16.17 -5.20
C GLU A 152 -7.36 16.84 -3.90
N TYR A 153 -6.90 18.09 -4.03
CA TYR A 153 -6.42 18.90 -2.90
C TYR A 153 -7.14 20.22 -2.88
N ARG A 154 -7.27 20.79 -1.68
CA ARG A 154 -7.75 22.14 -1.46
C ARG A 154 -6.72 22.89 -0.64
N ASP A 155 -6.30 24.04 -1.15
CA ASP A 155 -5.29 24.89 -0.52
C ASP A 155 -5.82 26.31 -0.37
N VAL A 156 -5.23 27.04 0.58
CA VAL A 156 -5.45 28.47 0.75
C VAL A 156 -4.18 29.20 0.31
N CYS A 157 -4.29 30.07 -0.66
CA CYS A 157 -3.18 30.87 -1.15
C CYS A 157 -3.40 32.37 -0.90
N GLU A 158 -2.33 33.13 -0.88
CA GLU A 158 -2.39 34.59 -0.92
C GLU A 158 -2.70 35.08 -2.32
N GLY A 159 -3.55 36.08 -2.44
CA GLY A 159 -3.94 36.68 -3.71
C GLY A 159 -5.00 35.88 -4.47
N ILE A 160 -5.17 36.22 -5.73
CA ILE A 160 -6.12 35.60 -6.65
C ILE A 160 -5.32 35.02 -7.83
N PRO A 161 -5.38 33.71 -8.06
CA PRO A 161 -4.74 33.10 -9.22
C PRO A 161 -5.23 33.72 -10.54
N SER A 162 -4.32 33.97 -11.47
CA SER A 162 -4.64 34.44 -12.81
C SER A 162 -3.80 33.67 -13.85
N PRO A 163 -4.44 32.88 -14.73
CA PRO A 163 -5.89 32.65 -14.84
C PRO A 163 -6.47 31.89 -13.64
N ALA A 164 -7.79 31.91 -13.47
CA ALA A 164 -8.49 31.24 -12.37
C ALA A 164 -8.43 29.70 -12.47
N GLU A 165 -8.27 29.18 -13.68
CA GLU A 165 -8.14 27.76 -13.99
C GLU A 165 -6.99 27.55 -14.98
N GLY A 166 -6.30 26.41 -14.89
CA GLY A 166 -5.23 26.08 -15.82
C GLY A 166 -4.46 24.85 -15.38
N ASP A 167 -3.62 24.35 -16.28
CA ASP A 167 -2.71 23.24 -16.03
C ASP A 167 -1.29 23.75 -15.82
N ILE A 168 -0.58 23.17 -14.88
CA ILE A 168 0.85 23.40 -14.65
C ILE A 168 1.57 22.11 -15.01
N ASP A 169 2.13 22.06 -16.21
CA ASP A 169 2.94 20.95 -16.73
C ASP A 169 4.42 21.39 -16.84
N LEU A 170 5.03 21.60 -15.68
CA LEU A 170 6.43 21.99 -15.58
C LEU A 170 7.21 20.98 -14.75
N PRO A 171 8.47 20.71 -15.09
CA PRO A 171 9.31 19.83 -14.27
C PRO A 171 9.53 20.41 -12.88
N ILE A 172 9.38 19.55 -11.86
CA ILE A 172 9.65 19.90 -10.46
C ILE A 172 11.08 19.50 -10.12
N GLY A 173 11.86 20.43 -9.60
CA GLY A 173 13.23 20.22 -9.14
C GLY A 173 13.46 20.76 -7.73
N ARG A 174 14.58 20.40 -7.11
CA ARG A 174 15.03 21.04 -5.87
C ARG A 174 15.52 22.45 -6.18
N ALA A 175 15.12 23.43 -5.37
CA ALA A 175 15.75 24.74 -5.40
C ALA A 175 17.23 24.61 -4.94
N GLU A 176 18.14 25.38 -5.55
CA GLU A 176 19.56 25.37 -5.18
C GLU A 176 19.80 25.76 -3.70
N SER A 177 18.87 26.48 -3.08
CA SER A 177 18.89 26.87 -1.67
C SER A 177 18.19 25.86 -0.73
N SER A 178 17.67 24.76 -1.24
CA SER A 178 17.00 23.72 -0.44
C SER A 178 18.03 22.75 0.11
N LEU A 179 18.14 22.67 1.43
CA LEU A 179 18.94 21.69 2.19
C LEU A 179 18.35 20.29 2.09
#